data_8d03c76426a69a48c8f49f6b7bdaac02
#
_entry.id   8d03c76426a69a48c8f49f6b7bdaac02
#
_cell.length_a   1.000
_cell.length_b   1.000
_cell.length_c   1.000
_cell.angle_alpha   90.00
_cell.angle_beta   90.00
_cell.angle_gamma   90.00
#
_symmetry.space_group_name_H-M   'P 1'
#
loop_
_entity.id
_entity.type
_entity.pdbx_description
1 polymer ?
#
loop_
_entity_poly.entity_id
_entity_poly.type
_entity_poly.pdbx_seq_one_letter_code
_entity_poly.pdbx_strand_id
1 'polypeptide(L)'
;MDSDLVSSSLHRRLVDALYTEAMVLADEARTYFDEGGRHERDAMAPMARVTFSCESLKVTTRLMHVIAWLLTQRAVDAGEMSRSDALDPSRRLGAPPYSDPAVIADMPGQARALVNASIDLFRRTARLDEDQAPGTADSP
;
A
#
# COMPACT_ATOMS: atom_id res chain seq x y z
N MET A 1 -3.22 -32.04 -1.02
CA MET A 1 -2.32 -31.65 0.09
C MET A 1 -1.11 -30.87 -0.41
N ASP A 2 -0.45 -31.34 -1.44
CA ASP A 2 0.74 -30.63 -1.96
C ASP A 2 0.43 -29.26 -2.55
N SER A 3 -0.75 -29.12 -3.18
CA SER A 3 -1.16 -27.83 -3.75
C SER A 3 -1.45 -26.76 -2.68
N ASP A 4 -1.98 -27.15 -1.52
CA ASP A 4 -2.23 -26.22 -0.41
C ASP A 4 -0.92 -25.76 0.23
N LEU A 5 0.06 -26.66 0.36
CA LEU A 5 1.37 -26.31 0.88
C LEU A 5 2.12 -25.36 -0.06
N VAL A 6 2.03 -25.63 -1.37
CA VAL A 6 2.64 -24.76 -2.40
C VAL A 6 1.98 -23.37 -2.39
N SER A 7 0.64 -23.32 -2.32
CA SER A 7 -0.11 -22.06 -2.28
C SER A 7 0.22 -21.25 -1.05
N SER A 8 0.32 -21.90 0.13
CA SER A 8 0.70 -21.21 1.38
C SER A 8 2.12 -20.69 1.32
N SER A 9 3.05 -21.45 0.75
CA SER A 9 4.43 -21.02 0.58
C SER A 9 4.55 -19.84 -0.37
N LEU A 10 3.82 -19.88 -1.48
CA LEU A 10 3.77 -18.78 -2.44
C LEU A 10 3.18 -17.52 -1.83
N HIS A 11 2.08 -17.66 -1.11
CA HIS A 11 1.43 -16.54 -0.41
C HIS A 11 2.41 -15.87 0.57
N ARG A 12 3.12 -16.67 1.37
CA ARG A 12 4.10 -16.15 2.32
C ARG A 12 5.23 -15.39 1.64
N ARG A 13 5.73 -15.90 0.50
CA ARG A 13 6.77 -15.24 -0.28
C ARG A 13 6.28 -13.91 -0.84
N LEU A 14 5.04 -13.87 -1.34
CA LEU A 14 4.45 -12.64 -1.87
C LEU A 14 4.28 -11.60 -0.76
N VAL A 15 3.79 -12.00 0.40
CA VAL A 15 3.65 -11.12 1.56
C VAL A 15 5.01 -10.54 1.96
N ASP A 16 6.05 -11.38 2.05
CA ASP A 16 7.39 -10.93 2.42
C ASP A 16 7.98 -9.99 1.38
N ALA A 17 7.80 -10.27 0.10
CA ALA A 17 8.28 -9.42 -0.98
C ALA A 17 7.58 -8.05 -0.98
N LEU A 18 6.25 -8.04 -0.81
CA LEU A 18 5.49 -6.80 -0.74
C LEU A 18 5.87 -5.98 0.50
N TYR A 19 6.10 -6.66 1.62
CA TYR A 19 6.52 -5.98 2.85
C TYR A 19 7.86 -5.26 2.65
N THR A 20 8.84 -5.93 2.07
CA THR A 20 10.14 -5.32 1.77
C THR A 20 9.99 -4.13 0.84
N GLU A 21 9.20 -4.28 -0.23
CA GLU A 21 8.93 -3.21 -1.18
C GLU A 21 8.23 -2.03 -0.51
N ALA A 22 7.26 -2.29 0.36
CA ALA A 22 6.53 -1.25 1.08
C ALA A 22 7.45 -0.47 2.02
N MET A 23 8.35 -1.16 2.72
CA MET A 23 9.29 -0.50 3.63
C MET A 23 10.31 0.36 2.89
N VAL A 24 10.82 -0.12 1.76
CA VAL A 24 11.73 0.65 0.92
C VAL A 24 11.03 1.89 0.38
N LEU A 25 9.81 1.73 -0.13
CA LEU A 25 9.04 2.83 -0.69
C LEU A 25 8.69 3.86 0.40
N ALA A 26 8.33 3.40 1.59
CA ALA A 26 8.04 4.30 2.72
C ALA A 26 9.26 5.14 3.09
N ASP A 27 10.43 4.54 3.09
CA ASP A 27 11.68 5.27 3.39
C ASP A 27 12.00 6.29 2.30
N GLU A 28 11.89 5.90 1.03
CA GLU A 28 12.08 6.80 -0.10
C GLU A 28 11.11 7.97 -0.07
N ALA A 29 9.84 7.69 0.19
CA ALA A 29 8.81 8.72 0.24
C ALA A 29 9.07 9.71 1.39
N ARG A 30 9.39 9.19 2.57
CA ARG A 30 9.71 10.04 3.72
C ARG A 30 10.92 10.94 3.41
N THR A 31 11.98 10.37 2.89
CA THR A 31 13.20 11.11 2.57
C THR A 31 12.93 12.21 1.52
N TYR A 32 12.18 11.87 0.47
CA TYR A 32 11.87 12.85 -0.57
C TYR A 32 10.95 13.95 -0.05
N PHE A 33 9.81 13.60 0.54
CA PHE A 33 8.82 14.59 0.93
C PHE A 33 9.28 15.46 2.10
N ASP A 34 10.08 14.93 3.02
CA ASP A 34 10.57 15.67 4.18
C ASP A 34 11.82 16.49 3.87
N GLU A 35 12.66 16.04 2.95
CA GLU A 35 13.96 16.64 2.69
C GLU A 35 14.17 17.01 1.22
N GLY A 36 14.21 16.00 0.33
CA GLY A 36 14.60 16.20 -1.08
C GLY A 36 13.64 17.08 -1.87
N GLY A 37 12.35 16.99 -1.59
CA GLY A 37 11.33 17.76 -2.28
C GLY A 37 11.05 19.14 -1.71
N ARG A 38 11.78 19.53 -0.67
CA ARG A 38 11.54 20.81 0.02
C ARG A 38 11.74 22.00 -0.90
N HIS A 39 12.80 22.01 -1.70
CA HIS A 39 13.06 23.07 -2.67
C HIS A 39 11.94 23.18 -3.70
N GLU A 40 11.51 22.05 -4.24
CA GLU A 40 10.41 22.04 -5.23
C GLU A 40 9.12 22.57 -4.63
N ARG A 41 8.80 22.12 -3.41
CA ARG A 41 7.59 22.54 -2.70
C ARG A 41 7.63 24.05 -2.40
N ASP A 42 8.74 24.56 -1.92
CA ASP A 42 8.88 25.97 -1.52
C ASP A 42 8.83 26.89 -2.74
N ALA A 43 9.19 26.41 -3.93
CA ALA A 43 9.10 27.15 -5.18
C ALA A 43 7.71 27.15 -5.79
N MET A 44 6.79 26.36 -5.27
CA MET A 44 5.43 26.23 -5.81
C MET A 44 4.54 27.41 -5.37
N ALA A 45 3.53 27.73 -6.21
CA ALA A 45 2.44 28.61 -5.82
C ALA A 45 1.69 27.98 -4.63
N PRO A 46 1.01 28.81 -3.77
CA PRO A 46 0.37 28.28 -2.57
C PRO A 46 -0.58 27.11 -2.80
N MET A 47 -1.43 27.16 -3.83
CA MET A 47 -2.38 26.06 -4.10
C MET A 47 -1.67 24.79 -4.56
N ALA A 48 -0.61 24.91 -5.38
CA ALA A 48 0.17 23.78 -5.80
C ALA A 48 0.89 23.13 -4.62
N ARG A 49 1.33 23.95 -3.67
CA ARG A 49 1.98 23.49 -2.43
C ARG A 49 1.02 22.68 -1.56
N VAL A 50 -0.22 23.13 -1.44
CA VAL A 50 -1.28 22.39 -0.71
C VAL A 50 -1.53 21.04 -1.38
N THR A 51 -1.67 21.02 -2.70
CA THR A 51 -1.89 19.80 -3.48
C THR A 51 -0.73 18.82 -3.30
N PHE A 52 0.51 19.32 -3.38
CA PHE A 52 1.70 18.51 -3.17
C PHE A 52 1.69 17.86 -1.77
N SER A 53 1.37 18.63 -0.75
CA SER A 53 1.30 18.16 0.64
C SER A 53 0.19 17.13 0.83
N CYS A 54 -0.98 17.37 0.22
CA CYS A 54 -2.09 16.42 0.28
C CYS A 54 -1.73 15.09 -0.38
N GLU A 55 -1.05 15.13 -1.53
CA GLU A 55 -0.62 13.90 -2.20
C GLU A 55 0.43 13.15 -1.39
N SER A 56 1.33 13.87 -0.72
CA SER A 56 2.29 13.27 0.20
C SER A 56 1.58 12.50 1.32
N LEU A 57 0.53 13.08 1.91
CA LEU A 57 -0.27 12.42 2.94
C LEU A 57 -0.99 11.19 2.41
N LYS A 58 -1.48 11.24 1.17
CA LYS A 58 -2.14 10.07 0.54
C LYS A 58 -1.17 8.93 0.33
N VAL A 59 0.08 9.22 -0.08
CA VAL A 59 1.13 8.21 -0.18
C VAL A 59 1.34 7.54 1.17
N THR A 60 1.50 8.32 2.23
CA THR A 60 1.68 7.81 3.58
C THR A 60 0.50 6.93 4.00
N THR A 61 -0.73 7.38 3.75
CA THR A 61 -1.94 6.64 4.11
C THR A 61 -1.99 5.29 3.39
N ARG A 62 -1.71 5.27 2.08
CA ARG A 62 -1.68 4.01 1.32
C ARG A 62 -0.67 3.04 1.89
N LEU A 63 0.55 3.52 2.15
CA LEU A 63 1.63 2.66 2.65
C LEU A 63 1.35 2.16 4.07
N MET A 64 0.76 2.98 4.93
CA MET A 64 0.38 2.55 6.27
C MET A 64 -0.66 1.42 6.22
N HIS A 65 -1.66 1.55 5.35
CA HIS A 65 -2.68 0.51 5.19
C HIS A 65 -2.06 -0.79 4.65
N VAL A 66 -1.19 -0.68 3.66
CA VAL A 66 -0.50 -1.84 3.07
C VAL A 66 0.34 -2.54 4.13
N ILE A 67 1.16 -1.79 4.86
CA ILE A 67 2.06 -2.35 5.88
C ILE A 67 1.25 -3.02 6.99
N ALA A 68 0.19 -2.37 7.48
CA ALA A 68 -0.65 -2.95 8.52
C ALA A 68 -1.30 -4.26 8.06
N TRP A 69 -1.78 -4.31 6.83
CA TRP A 69 -2.36 -5.53 6.28
C TRP A 69 -1.32 -6.64 6.14
N LEU A 70 -0.12 -6.32 5.65
CA LEU A 70 0.96 -7.31 5.52
C LEU A 70 1.42 -7.84 6.88
N LEU A 71 1.48 -6.98 7.90
CA LEU A 71 1.80 -7.41 9.26
C LEU A 71 0.73 -8.35 9.81
N THR A 72 -0.54 -8.11 9.49
CA THR A 72 -1.62 -9.02 9.86
C THR A 72 -1.42 -10.40 9.23
N GLN A 73 -1.04 -10.45 7.95
CA GLN A 73 -0.76 -11.72 7.28
C GLN A 73 0.42 -12.46 7.92
N ARG A 74 1.45 -11.73 8.29
CA ARG A 74 2.61 -12.32 8.99
C ARG A 74 2.22 -12.87 10.37
N ALA A 75 1.32 -12.19 11.07
CA ALA A 75 0.83 -12.66 12.37
C ALA A 75 0.06 -13.98 12.22
N VAL A 76 -0.73 -14.13 11.16
CA VAL A 76 -1.42 -15.39 10.86
C VAL A 76 -0.40 -16.48 10.60
N ASP A 77 0.59 -16.22 9.76
CA ASP A 77 1.64 -17.19 9.41
C ASP A 77 2.45 -17.63 10.62
N ALA A 78 2.65 -16.73 11.59
CA ALA A 78 3.39 -17.01 12.82
C ALA A 78 2.53 -17.68 13.90
N GLY A 79 1.25 -17.90 13.65
CA GLY A 79 0.33 -18.49 14.63
C GLY A 79 -0.10 -17.54 15.74
N GLU A 80 0.17 -16.24 15.59
CA GLU A 80 -0.21 -15.23 16.58
C GLU A 80 -1.64 -14.76 16.43
N MET A 81 -2.24 -15.01 15.26
CA MET A 81 -3.61 -14.61 14.93
C MET A 81 -4.25 -15.71 14.10
N SER A 82 -5.54 -15.95 14.32
CA SER A 82 -6.28 -16.90 13.49
C SER A 82 -6.61 -16.30 12.13
N ARG A 83 -6.76 -17.14 11.13
CA ARG A 83 -7.19 -16.72 9.79
C ARG A 83 -8.55 -16.02 9.84
N SER A 84 -9.45 -16.52 10.68
CA SER A 84 -10.78 -15.94 10.87
C SER A 84 -10.69 -14.51 11.41
N ASP A 85 -9.82 -14.27 12.39
CA ASP A 85 -9.60 -12.94 12.96
C ASP A 85 -9.04 -11.98 11.91
N ALA A 86 -8.16 -12.46 11.05
CA ALA A 86 -7.56 -11.64 9.98
C ALA A 86 -8.59 -11.22 8.92
N LEU A 87 -9.69 -11.94 8.79
CA LEU A 87 -10.77 -11.63 7.85
C LEU A 87 -11.82 -10.68 8.43
N ASP A 88 -11.66 -10.26 9.69
CA ASP A 88 -12.52 -9.24 10.27
C ASP A 88 -12.47 -7.96 9.41
N PRO A 89 -13.62 -7.33 9.13
CA PRO A 89 -13.63 -6.11 8.30
C PRO A 89 -12.66 -5.03 8.74
N SER A 90 -12.41 -4.89 10.04
CA SER A 90 -11.46 -3.89 10.55
C SER A 90 -10.00 -4.19 10.18
N ARG A 91 -9.71 -5.42 9.78
CA ARG A 91 -8.35 -5.86 9.42
C ARG A 91 -8.16 -6.03 7.91
N ARG A 92 -9.21 -5.83 7.13
CA ARG A 92 -9.13 -5.85 5.67
C ARG A 92 -8.45 -4.58 5.18
N LEU A 93 -7.90 -4.64 3.97
CA LEU A 93 -7.13 -3.51 3.41
C LEU A 93 -7.97 -2.24 3.25
N GLY A 94 -9.23 -2.38 2.86
CA GLY A 94 -10.12 -1.25 2.64
C GLY A 94 -9.82 -0.50 1.34
N ALA A 95 -10.47 0.66 1.20
CA ALA A 95 -10.31 1.50 0.02
C ALA A 95 -9.17 2.51 0.21
N PRO A 96 -8.37 2.74 -0.85
CA PRO A 96 -7.29 3.73 -0.77
C PRO A 96 -7.83 5.16 -0.93
N PRO A 97 -7.10 6.18 -0.48
CA PRO A 97 -7.40 7.54 -0.87
C PRO A 97 -7.25 7.70 -2.39
N TYR A 98 -8.11 8.49 -2.98
CA TYR A 98 -8.11 8.73 -4.42
C TYR A 98 -7.14 9.86 -4.77
N SER A 99 -6.41 9.70 -5.86
CA SER A 99 -5.59 10.74 -6.45
C SER A 99 -5.99 10.94 -7.91
N ASP A 100 -6.28 12.19 -8.27
CA ASP A 100 -6.66 12.54 -9.64
C ASP A 100 -5.44 12.38 -10.56
N PRO A 101 -5.54 11.58 -11.64
CA PRO A 101 -4.44 11.44 -12.60
C PRO A 101 -3.93 12.77 -13.18
N ALA A 102 -4.79 13.76 -13.36
CA ALA A 102 -4.39 15.07 -13.85
C ALA A 102 -3.50 15.81 -12.85
N VAL A 103 -3.81 15.66 -11.54
CA VAL A 103 -3.01 16.23 -10.47
C VAL A 103 -1.64 15.57 -10.43
N ILE A 104 -1.60 14.25 -10.53
CA ILE A 104 -0.35 13.48 -10.52
C ILE A 104 0.53 13.90 -11.70
N ALA A 105 -0.06 14.08 -12.88
CA ALA A 105 0.67 14.43 -14.09
C ALA A 105 1.40 15.78 -13.96
N ASP A 106 0.85 16.71 -13.17
CA ASP A 106 1.42 18.04 -12.97
C ASP A 106 2.47 18.10 -11.86
N MET A 107 2.67 17.00 -11.14
CA MET A 107 3.63 16.97 -10.04
C MET A 107 5.06 16.84 -10.53
N PRO A 108 6.06 17.28 -9.73
CA PRO A 108 7.46 17.00 -10.05
C PRO A 108 7.71 15.51 -10.27
N GLY A 109 8.67 15.19 -11.15
CA GLY A 109 8.88 13.82 -11.60
C GLY A 109 9.06 12.80 -10.49
N GLN A 110 9.84 13.13 -9.45
CA GLN A 110 10.07 12.21 -8.33
C GLN A 110 8.83 12.04 -7.47
N ALA A 111 8.09 13.12 -7.23
CA ALA A 111 6.82 13.06 -6.50
C ALA A 111 5.82 12.19 -7.25
N ARG A 112 5.70 12.39 -8.57
CA ARG A 112 4.81 11.61 -9.43
C ARG A 112 5.16 10.12 -9.38
N ALA A 113 6.46 9.79 -9.43
CA ALA A 113 6.91 8.40 -9.36
C ALA A 113 6.53 7.75 -8.02
N LEU A 114 6.66 8.47 -6.91
CA LEU A 114 6.31 7.96 -5.59
C LEU A 114 4.80 7.77 -5.43
N VAL A 115 4.00 8.72 -5.90
CA VAL A 115 2.54 8.60 -5.87
C VAL A 115 2.09 7.37 -6.67
N ASN A 116 2.58 7.23 -7.90
CA ASN A 116 2.23 6.10 -8.76
C ASN A 116 2.70 4.76 -8.18
N ALA A 117 3.88 4.72 -7.58
CA ALA A 117 4.40 3.51 -6.93
C ALA A 117 3.51 3.09 -5.75
N SER A 118 3.04 4.06 -4.96
CA SER A 118 2.15 3.76 -3.83
C SER A 118 0.79 3.24 -4.29
N ILE A 119 0.26 3.79 -5.39
CA ILE A 119 -0.99 3.33 -5.98
C ILE A 119 -0.84 1.90 -6.49
N ASP A 120 0.24 1.61 -7.20
CA ASP A 120 0.50 0.29 -7.75
C ASP A 120 0.68 -0.75 -6.64
N LEU A 121 1.46 -0.42 -5.61
CA LEU A 121 1.68 -1.32 -4.48
C LEU A 121 0.36 -1.62 -3.75
N PHE A 122 -0.46 -0.60 -3.52
CA PHE A 122 -1.77 -0.79 -2.90
C PHE A 122 -2.65 -1.72 -3.75
N ARG A 123 -2.67 -1.51 -5.06
CA ARG A 123 -3.47 -2.33 -5.98
C ARG A 123 -3.04 -3.80 -5.95
N ARG A 124 -1.75 -4.07 -5.95
CA ARG A 124 -1.23 -5.44 -5.88
C ARG A 124 -1.56 -6.10 -4.53
N THR A 125 -1.48 -5.35 -3.45
CA THR A 125 -1.85 -5.83 -2.12
C THR A 125 -3.35 -6.11 -2.05
N ALA A 126 -4.16 -5.24 -2.65
CA ALA A 126 -5.62 -5.41 -2.70
C ALA A 126 -6.03 -6.71 -3.39
N ARG A 127 -5.29 -7.13 -4.40
CA ARG A 127 -5.55 -8.41 -5.07
C ARG A 127 -5.37 -9.59 -4.11
N LEU A 128 -4.33 -9.56 -3.29
CA LEU A 128 -4.13 -10.61 -2.29
C LEU A 128 -5.24 -10.59 -1.24
N ASP A 129 -5.67 -9.42 -0.82
CA ASP A 129 -6.76 -9.28 0.14
C ASP A 129 -8.08 -9.83 -0.44
N GLU A 130 -8.38 -9.52 -1.68
CA GLU A 130 -9.57 -10.04 -2.38
C GLU A 130 -9.53 -11.56 -2.51
N ASP A 131 -8.39 -12.12 -2.84
CA ASP A 131 -8.21 -13.56 -3.01
C ASP A 131 -8.47 -14.33 -1.71
N GLN A 132 -8.34 -13.67 -0.57
CA GLN A 132 -8.59 -14.27 0.74
C GLN A 132 -10.02 -14.10 1.23
N ALA A 133 -10.81 -13.25 0.56
CA ALA A 133 -12.18 -12.99 0.98
C ALA A 133 -13.03 -14.25 0.85
N PRO A 134 -13.64 -14.74 1.96
CA PRO A 134 -14.57 -15.86 1.86
C PRO A 134 -15.84 -15.40 1.15
N GLY A 135 -16.39 -16.24 0.29
CA GLY A 135 -17.71 -16.05 -0.26
C GLY A 135 -17.83 -15.48 -1.66
N THR A 136 -16.78 -14.97 -2.25
CA THR A 136 -16.82 -14.53 -3.65
C THR A 136 -16.86 -15.73 -4.60
N ALA A 137 -16.28 -16.85 -4.18
CA ALA A 137 -16.26 -18.08 -4.96
C ALA A 137 -17.50 -18.96 -4.71
N ASP A 138 -18.20 -18.76 -3.61
CA ASP A 138 -19.31 -19.61 -3.17
C ASP A 138 -20.68 -18.94 -3.33
N SER A 139 -20.75 -17.79 -3.95
CA SER A 139 -22.03 -17.16 -4.25
C SER A 139 -22.72 -17.94 -5.36
N PRO A 140 -23.87 -18.53 -5.08
CA PRO A 140 -24.63 -19.23 -6.12
C PRO A 140 -25.12 -18.27 -7.21
#